data_3abd7dbea74689a46fabdc0c5ad15ce0
#
_entry.id   3abd7dbea74689a46fabdc0c5ad15ce0
#
_cell.length_a   1.000
_cell.length_b   1.000
_cell.length_c   1.000
_cell.angle_alpha   90.00
_cell.angle_beta   90.00
_cell.angle_gamma   90.00
#
_symmetry.space_group_name_H-M   'P 1'
#
loop_
_entity.id
_entity.type
_entity.pdbx_description
1 polymer ?
#
loop_
_entity_poly.entity_id
_entity_poly.type
_entity_poly.pdbx_seq_one_letter_code
_entity_poly.pdbx_strand_id
1 'polypeptide(L)'
;MVNLQTQLKSEVGVLAEYISEELSVFIVAENKPDDHPANGGLRLLNYETDMECLQDGFRLANLMKSKHDLYSTGFSGGKVVARSSDISSVKEKLISVTSELLENLDGRMITGCDLNTDVNDMEKLYKLTPHVLAAVNSNVDASTATAMGVIGCLLYTSDAADEKRW
;
A
#
# COMPACT_ATOMS: atom_id res chain seq x y z
N MET A 1 24.28 -5.04 -11.33
CA MET A 1 23.89 -6.11 -10.39
C MET A 1 23.74 -5.46 -9.02
N VAL A 2 22.51 -5.17 -8.61
CA VAL A 2 22.21 -4.68 -7.25
C VAL A 2 22.34 -5.90 -6.34
N ASN A 3 23.19 -5.79 -5.34
CA ASN A 3 23.53 -6.89 -4.45
C ASN A 3 22.31 -7.23 -3.57
N LEU A 4 21.63 -8.34 -3.82
CA LEU A 4 20.52 -8.86 -3.01
C LEU A 4 20.88 -8.99 -1.51
N GLN A 5 22.16 -9.12 -1.18
CA GLN A 5 22.62 -9.21 0.22
C GLN A 5 22.50 -7.90 1.00
N THR A 6 22.37 -6.74 0.32
CA THR A 6 22.18 -5.45 1.01
C THR A 6 20.71 -5.22 1.41
N GLN A 7 19.77 -5.93 0.78
CA GLN A 7 18.33 -5.85 1.13
C GLN A 7 17.96 -6.70 2.36
N LEU A 8 18.80 -7.67 2.74
CA LEU A 8 18.59 -8.52 3.94
C LEU A 8 18.77 -7.78 5.28
N LYS A 9 19.13 -6.49 5.27
CA LYS A 9 19.15 -5.62 6.47
C LYS A 9 17.91 -4.73 6.60
N SER A 10 16.97 -4.75 5.64
CA SER A 10 15.73 -4.03 5.80
C SER A 10 14.78 -4.87 6.67
N GLU A 11 14.18 -4.24 7.66
CA GLU A 11 13.14 -4.84 8.49
C GLU A 11 11.89 -5.23 7.67
N VAL A 12 11.86 -4.88 6.38
CA VAL A 12 10.79 -5.11 5.42
C VAL A 12 11.13 -6.28 4.51
N GLY A 13 10.21 -7.24 4.39
CA GLY A 13 10.35 -8.44 3.56
C GLY A 13 9.08 -8.76 2.76
N VAL A 14 9.18 -9.74 1.85
CA VAL A 14 8.01 -10.32 1.16
C VAL A 14 7.36 -11.28 2.14
N LEU A 15 6.08 -11.06 2.45
CA LEU A 15 5.28 -11.92 3.32
C LEU A 15 4.49 -12.96 2.53
N ALA A 16 4.03 -12.60 1.33
CA ALA A 16 3.27 -13.49 0.45
C ALA A 16 3.41 -13.02 -1.01
N GLU A 17 3.30 -13.96 -1.94
CA GLU A 17 3.36 -13.69 -3.36
C GLU A 17 2.47 -14.62 -4.19
N TYR A 18 2.01 -14.12 -5.33
CA TYR A 18 1.37 -14.88 -6.39
C TYR A 18 1.95 -14.43 -7.73
N ILE A 19 2.33 -15.36 -8.60
CA ILE A 19 2.91 -15.06 -9.90
C ILE A 19 2.25 -15.93 -10.98
N SER A 20 1.74 -15.27 -12.03
CA SER A 20 1.24 -15.89 -13.24
C SER A 20 1.58 -15.04 -14.49
N GLU A 21 1.26 -15.51 -15.68
CA GLU A 21 1.49 -14.75 -16.92
C GLU A 21 0.73 -13.41 -16.95
N GLU A 22 -0.49 -13.39 -16.41
CA GLU A 22 -1.38 -12.23 -16.48
C GLU A 22 -1.25 -11.29 -15.29
N LEU A 23 -0.90 -11.85 -14.12
CA LEU A 23 -0.94 -11.13 -12.86
C LEU A 23 0.16 -11.61 -11.91
N SER A 24 0.93 -10.69 -11.38
CA SER A 24 1.79 -10.92 -10.22
C SER A 24 1.31 -10.04 -9.08
N VAL A 25 1.26 -10.59 -7.86
CA VAL A 25 0.88 -9.87 -6.63
C VAL A 25 1.92 -10.15 -5.55
N PHE A 26 2.42 -9.11 -4.91
CA PHE A 26 3.37 -9.21 -3.80
C PHE A 26 2.84 -8.44 -2.60
N ILE A 27 2.86 -9.07 -1.43
CA ILE A 27 2.64 -8.42 -0.14
C ILE A 27 3.99 -8.22 0.52
N VAL A 28 4.38 -6.97 0.65
CA VAL A 28 5.65 -6.56 1.23
C VAL A 28 5.38 -5.80 2.51
N ALA A 29 5.96 -6.23 3.62
CA ALA A 29 5.74 -5.58 4.90
C ALA A 29 6.91 -5.74 5.84
N GLU A 30 6.91 -4.94 6.89
CA GLU A 30 7.83 -5.06 8.00
C GLU A 30 7.59 -6.40 8.72
N ASN A 31 8.66 -7.18 8.88
CA ASN A 31 8.59 -8.46 9.58
C ASN A 31 8.70 -8.25 11.09
N LYS A 32 7.68 -7.60 11.67
CA LYS A 32 7.55 -7.47 13.12
C LYS A 32 6.65 -8.57 13.68
N PRO A 33 6.98 -9.13 14.85
CA PRO A 33 6.06 -10.02 15.52
C PRO A 33 4.84 -9.26 16.07
N ASP A 34 3.68 -9.74 15.74
CA ASP A 34 2.40 -9.89 16.42
C ASP A 34 1.62 -8.68 16.98
N ASP A 35 2.21 -7.56 17.34
CA ASP A 35 1.46 -6.53 18.06
C ASP A 35 0.91 -5.39 17.16
N HIS A 36 1.41 -5.27 15.93
CA HIS A 36 1.02 -4.21 15.01
C HIS A 36 0.92 -4.72 13.59
N PRO A 37 -0.30 -4.93 13.07
CA PRO A 37 -0.48 -5.34 11.68
C PRO A 37 0.15 -4.32 10.73
N ALA A 38 0.74 -4.80 9.65
CA ALA A 38 1.23 -3.93 8.61
C ALA A 38 0.06 -3.30 7.84
N ASN A 39 0.21 -2.05 7.45
CA ASN A 39 -0.79 -1.35 6.66
C ASN A 39 -0.19 -0.64 5.44
N GLY A 40 -0.91 -0.73 4.32
CA GLY A 40 -0.59 -0.03 3.07
C GLY A 40 -1.58 -0.39 1.97
N GLY A 41 -1.70 0.48 0.96
CA GLY A 41 -2.67 0.32 -0.12
C GLY A 41 -2.32 -0.78 -1.12
N LEU A 42 -3.31 -1.27 -1.84
CA LEU A 42 -3.19 -2.17 -2.99
C LEU A 42 -3.00 -1.34 -4.26
N ARG A 43 -1.79 -1.41 -4.83
CA ARG A 43 -1.41 -0.73 -6.07
C ARG A 43 -1.35 -1.71 -7.22
N LEU A 44 -2.01 -1.39 -8.33
CA LEU A 44 -1.94 -2.16 -9.58
C LEU A 44 -1.34 -1.27 -10.68
N LEU A 45 -0.20 -1.68 -11.25
CA LEU A 45 0.42 -0.97 -12.37
C LEU A 45 0.93 -1.95 -13.44
N ASN A 46 1.16 -1.40 -14.63
CA ASN A 46 1.84 -2.11 -15.70
C ASN A 46 3.37 -1.92 -15.57
N TYR A 47 3.96 -2.58 -14.57
CA TYR A 47 5.42 -2.64 -14.44
C TYR A 47 6.01 -3.49 -15.57
N GLU A 48 7.21 -3.19 -16.02
CA GLU A 48 7.89 -3.97 -17.06
C GLU A 48 8.24 -5.39 -16.58
N THR A 49 8.64 -5.50 -15.30
CA THR A 49 9.05 -6.77 -14.69
C THR A 49 8.50 -6.93 -13.28
N ASP A 50 8.43 -8.18 -12.80
CA ASP A 50 8.10 -8.48 -11.41
C ASP A 50 9.11 -7.91 -10.43
N MET A 51 10.38 -7.81 -10.85
CA MET A 51 11.42 -7.19 -10.02
C MET A 51 11.18 -5.70 -9.80
N GLU A 52 10.76 -4.96 -10.84
CA GLU A 52 10.39 -3.55 -10.73
C GLU A 52 9.18 -3.37 -9.81
N CYS A 53 8.14 -4.19 -9.98
CA CYS A 53 6.97 -4.22 -9.12
C CYS A 53 7.38 -4.43 -7.64
N LEU A 54 8.22 -5.41 -7.40
CA LEU A 54 8.70 -5.75 -6.06
C LEU A 54 9.57 -4.63 -5.45
N GLN A 55 10.45 -4.00 -6.23
CA GLN A 55 11.26 -2.86 -5.78
C GLN A 55 10.37 -1.68 -5.36
N ASP A 56 9.31 -1.37 -6.13
CA ASP A 56 8.34 -0.34 -5.73
C ASP A 56 7.60 -0.74 -4.45
N GLY A 57 7.25 -2.02 -4.30
CA GLY A 57 6.67 -2.57 -3.07
C GLY A 57 7.54 -2.31 -1.84
N PHE A 58 8.84 -2.63 -1.91
CA PHE A 58 9.79 -2.36 -0.83
C PHE A 58 9.92 -0.88 -0.51
N ARG A 59 10.04 -0.03 -1.54
CA ARG A 59 10.11 1.42 -1.37
C ARG A 59 8.88 1.96 -0.66
N LEU A 60 7.68 1.54 -1.10
CA LEU A 60 6.41 2.01 -0.55
C LEU A 60 6.14 1.50 0.86
N ALA A 61 6.49 0.24 1.17
CA ALA A 61 6.35 -0.31 2.51
C ALA A 61 7.23 0.46 3.53
N ASN A 62 8.45 0.83 3.14
CA ASN A 62 9.32 1.67 3.97
C ASN A 62 8.76 3.09 4.17
N LEU A 63 8.15 3.70 3.14
CA LEU A 63 7.46 4.99 3.28
C LEU A 63 6.25 4.89 4.20
N MET A 64 5.47 3.81 4.10
CA MET A 64 4.35 3.55 5.01
C MET A 64 4.82 3.37 6.45
N LYS A 65 5.95 2.64 6.68
CA LYS A 65 6.58 2.55 7.99
C LYS A 65 6.86 3.93 8.57
N SER A 66 7.58 4.76 7.82
CA SER A 66 7.92 6.12 8.26
C SER A 66 6.67 6.97 8.57
N LYS A 67 5.61 6.82 7.79
CA LYS A 67 4.32 7.49 8.01
C LYS A 67 3.64 7.01 9.29
N HIS A 68 3.59 5.70 9.51
CA HIS A 68 2.97 5.12 10.70
C HIS A 68 3.74 5.46 11.98
N ASP A 69 5.07 5.44 11.92
CA ASP A 69 5.94 5.87 13.02
C ASP A 69 5.72 7.35 13.36
N LEU A 70 5.68 8.23 12.33
CA LEU A 70 5.49 9.68 12.51
C LEU A 70 4.15 10.03 13.17
N TYR A 71 3.08 9.36 12.79
CA TYR A 71 1.72 9.63 13.27
C TYR A 71 1.26 8.71 14.41
N SER A 72 2.12 7.79 14.88
CA SER A 72 1.82 6.83 15.95
C SER A 72 0.47 6.11 15.74
N THR A 73 0.25 5.60 14.53
CA THR A 73 -1.05 5.04 14.13
C THR A 73 -1.35 3.65 14.69
N GLY A 74 -0.35 2.98 15.28
CA GLY A 74 -0.46 1.60 15.75
C GLY A 74 -0.30 0.53 14.65
N PHE A 75 0.02 0.94 13.41
CA PHE A 75 0.36 0.04 12.32
C PHE A 75 1.87 -0.02 12.08
N SER A 76 2.35 -1.12 11.51
CA SER A 76 3.67 -1.19 10.87
C SER A 76 3.57 -0.91 9.36
N GLY A 77 4.72 -0.76 8.70
CA GLY A 77 4.76 -0.44 7.27
C GLY A 77 4.47 -1.66 6.40
N GLY A 78 3.55 -1.50 5.45
CA GLY A 78 3.22 -2.52 4.47
C GLY A 78 2.81 -1.96 3.12
N LYS A 79 2.79 -2.81 2.10
CA LYS A 79 2.29 -2.51 0.76
C LYS A 79 1.87 -3.78 0.03
N VAL A 80 0.76 -3.71 -0.68
CA VAL A 80 0.40 -4.70 -1.69
C VAL A 80 0.68 -4.07 -3.06
N VAL A 81 1.50 -4.72 -3.87
CA VAL A 81 1.80 -4.28 -5.23
C VAL A 81 1.45 -5.39 -6.21
N ALA A 82 0.85 -5.01 -7.31
CA ALA A 82 0.45 -5.94 -8.35
C ALA A 82 0.86 -5.43 -9.74
N ARG A 83 1.25 -6.37 -10.59
CA ARG A 83 1.64 -6.15 -11.98
C ARG A 83 0.68 -6.88 -12.91
N SER A 84 0.18 -6.14 -13.91
CA SER A 84 -0.52 -6.71 -15.05
C SER A 84 -0.35 -5.81 -16.28
N SER A 85 -0.28 -6.38 -17.46
CA SER A 85 -0.31 -5.62 -18.73
C SER A 85 -1.72 -5.14 -19.09
N ASP A 86 -2.77 -5.79 -18.59
CA ASP A 86 -4.16 -5.39 -18.75
C ASP A 86 -4.83 -5.14 -17.41
N ILE A 87 -4.73 -3.87 -16.97
CA ILE A 87 -5.27 -3.40 -15.69
C ILE A 87 -6.77 -3.60 -15.57
N SER A 88 -7.50 -3.48 -16.68
CA SER A 88 -8.97 -3.53 -16.67
C SER A 88 -9.51 -4.95 -16.52
N SER A 89 -8.94 -5.89 -17.25
CA SER A 89 -9.42 -7.29 -17.27
C SER A 89 -9.04 -8.06 -16.01
N VAL A 90 -7.94 -7.67 -15.36
CA VAL A 90 -7.35 -8.45 -14.26
C VAL A 90 -7.99 -8.19 -12.89
N LYS A 91 -8.88 -7.20 -12.78
CA LYS A 91 -9.44 -6.71 -11.51
C LYS A 91 -10.08 -7.81 -10.64
N GLU A 92 -10.94 -8.62 -11.20
CA GLU A 92 -11.63 -9.68 -10.45
C GLU A 92 -10.62 -10.73 -9.94
N LYS A 93 -9.65 -11.09 -10.77
CA LYS A 93 -8.56 -12.01 -10.39
C LYS A 93 -7.67 -11.40 -9.33
N LEU A 94 -7.33 -10.11 -9.44
CA LEU A 94 -6.57 -9.37 -8.43
C LEU A 94 -7.26 -9.42 -7.07
N ILE A 95 -8.56 -9.15 -7.00
CA ILE A 95 -9.35 -9.18 -5.77
C ILE A 95 -9.34 -10.58 -5.14
N SER A 96 -9.60 -11.63 -5.94
CA SER A 96 -9.60 -13.02 -5.47
C SER A 96 -8.22 -13.43 -4.91
N VAL A 97 -7.16 -13.20 -5.69
CA VAL A 97 -5.79 -13.54 -5.29
C VAL A 97 -5.37 -12.76 -4.05
N THR A 98 -5.65 -11.45 -4.01
CA THR A 98 -5.30 -10.63 -2.86
C THR A 98 -6.03 -11.10 -1.60
N SER A 99 -7.31 -11.49 -1.69
CA SER A 99 -8.04 -12.01 -0.54
C SER A 99 -7.42 -13.28 0.02
N GLU A 100 -7.04 -14.23 -0.84
CA GLU A 100 -6.39 -15.47 -0.42
C GLU A 100 -5.04 -15.21 0.27
N LEU A 101 -4.23 -14.31 -0.29
CA LEU A 101 -2.94 -13.96 0.32
C LEU A 101 -3.11 -13.27 1.68
N LEU A 102 -4.11 -12.39 1.83
CA LEU A 102 -4.40 -11.72 3.10
C LEU A 102 -4.93 -12.68 4.16
N GLU A 103 -5.82 -13.61 3.80
CA GLU A 103 -6.33 -14.66 4.70
C GLU A 103 -5.19 -15.53 5.21
N ASN A 104 -4.26 -15.95 4.33
CA ASN A 104 -3.09 -16.75 4.71
C ASN A 104 -2.13 -16.02 5.67
N LEU A 105 -2.20 -14.70 5.71
CA LEU A 105 -1.40 -13.86 6.63
C LEU A 105 -2.08 -13.61 7.98
N ASP A 106 -3.32 -14.07 8.17
CA ASP A 106 -4.06 -14.07 9.45
C ASP A 106 -3.98 -12.72 10.20
N GLY A 107 -4.33 -11.64 9.49
CA GLY A 107 -4.36 -10.29 10.06
C GLY A 107 -3.01 -9.56 10.14
N ARG A 108 -1.91 -10.17 9.71
CA ARG A 108 -0.58 -9.53 9.68
C ARG A 108 -0.49 -8.38 8.68
N MET A 109 -1.39 -8.31 7.70
CA MET A 109 -1.48 -7.22 6.72
C MET A 109 -2.92 -6.78 6.56
N ILE A 110 -3.13 -5.45 6.59
CA ILE A 110 -4.42 -4.80 6.31
C ILE A 110 -4.21 -3.85 5.14
N THR A 111 -5.03 -3.97 4.09
CA THR A 111 -4.89 -3.17 2.88
C THR A 111 -6.00 -2.15 2.70
N GLY A 112 -5.82 -1.21 1.77
CA GLY A 112 -6.80 -0.22 1.31
C GLY A 112 -6.58 0.09 -0.16
N CYS A 113 -7.29 1.07 -0.73
CA CYS A 113 -7.07 1.47 -2.12
C CYS A 113 -5.77 2.26 -2.32
N ASP A 114 -5.25 2.21 -3.53
CA ASP A 114 -4.14 3.02 -4.05
C ASP A 114 -4.28 3.14 -5.58
N LEU A 115 -3.22 3.39 -6.32
CA LEU A 115 -3.28 3.59 -7.77
C LEU A 115 -3.93 2.39 -8.48
N ASN A 116 -4.88 2.72 -9.36
CA ASN A 116 -5.71 1.79 -10.14
C ASN A 116 -6.55 0.79 -9.32
N THR A 117 -6.75 1.07 -8.03
CA THR A 117 -7.77 0.44 -7.20
C THR A 117 -8.64 1.51 -6.53
N ASP A 118 -9.90 1.22 -6.34
CA ASP A 118 -10.87 2.18 -5.81
C ASP A 118 -11.72 1.58 -4.67
N VAL A 119 -12.67 2.37 -4.18
CA VAL A 119 -13.57 1.95 -3.09
C VAL A 119 -14.39 0.73 -3.48
N ASN A 120 -14.84 0.61 -4.74
CA ASN A 120 -15.62 -0.54 -5.19
C ASN A 120 -14.77 -1.83 -5.18
N ASP A 121 -13.47 -1.73 -5.54
CA ASP A 121 -12.53 -2.84 -5.43
C ASP A 121 -12.36 -3.27 -3.97
N MET A 122 -12.25 -2.28 -3.06
CA MET A 122 -12.14 -2.56 -1.61
C MET A 122 -13.43 -3.15 -1.03
N GLU A 123 -14.61 -2.72 -1.47
CA GLU A 123 -15.88 -3.32 -1.08
C GLU A 123 -16.00 -4.79 -1.51
N LYS A 124 -15.54 -5.12 -2.72
CA LYS A 124 -15.47 -6.49 -3.19
C LYS A 124 -14.49 -7.31 -2.34
N LEU A 125 -13.30 -6.77 -2.09
CA LEU A 125 -12.29 -7.42 -1.27
C LEU A 125 -12.78 -7.65 0.16
N TYR A 126 -13.47 -6.66 0.77
CA TYR A 126 -14.01 -6.75 2.12
C TYR A 126 -15.08 -7.84 2.28
N LYS A 127 -15.78 -8.21 1.19
CA LYS A 127 -16.73 -9.34 1.20
C LYS A 127 -16.02 -10.70 1.27
N LEU A 128 -14.74 -10.75 0.90
CA LEU A 128 -13.94 -11.98 0.85
C LEU A 128 -13.00 -12.11 2.05
N THR A 129 -12.55 -10.99 2.63
CA THR A 129 -11.60 -10.97 3.76
C THR A 129 -11.85 -9.75 4.66
N PRO A 130 -11.76 -9.88 5.99
CA PRO A 130 -11.87 -8.73 6.90
C PRO A 130 -10.62 -7.83 6.90
N HIS A 131 -9.54 -8.23 6.24
CA HIS A 131 -8.24 -7.56 6.29
C HIS A 131 -8.16 -6.34 5.34
N VAL A 132 -9.23 -5.56 5.30
CA VAL A 132 -9.37 -4.30 4.54
C VAL A 132 -9.68 -3.18 5.52
N LEU A 133 -9.10 -2.00 5.33
CA LEU A 133 -9.37 -0.84 6.19
C LEU A 133 -10.86 -0.54 6.25
N ALA A 134 -11.38 -0.42 7.48
CA ALA A 134 -12.79 -0.12 7.78
C ALA A 134 -13.26 1.23 7.20
N ALA A 135 -12.36 2.05 6.66
CA ALA A 135 -12.68 3.27 5.91
C ALA A 135 -13.57 3.04 4.68
N VAL A 136 -13.71 1.78 4.22
CA VAL A 136 -14.69 1.40 3.17
C VAL A 136 -16.11 1.87 3.51
N ASN A 137 -16.47 1.86 4.79
CA ASN A 137 -17.78 2.29 5.27
C ASN A 137 -17.78 3.74 5.80
N SER A 138 -16.71 4.48 5.64
CA SER A 138 -16.63 5.88 6.07
C SER A 138 -16.94 6.83 4.92
N ASN A 139 -17.57 7.98 5.25
CA ASN A 139 -17.75 9.07 4.28
C ASN A 139 -16.46 9.85 4.02
N VAL A 140 -15.29 9.30 4.37
CA VAL A 140 -13.99 9.95 4.18
C VAL A 140 -13.39 9.50 2.85
N ASP A 141 -13.33 10.42 1.90
CA ASP A 141 -12.54 10.24 0.67
C ASP A 141 -11.06 10.56 0.95
N ALA A 142 -10.22 9.52 0.89
CA ALA A 142 -8.79 9.63 1.17
C ALA A 142 -8.07 10.56 0.16
N SER A 143 -8.53 10.63 -1.08
CA SER A 143 -7.97 11.51 -2.11
C SER A 143 -8.26 12.97 -1.79
N THR A 144 -9.50 13.29 -1.42
CA THR A 144 -9.92 14.62 -0.98
C THR A 144 -9.19 15.02 0.30
N ALA A 145 -9.09 14.13 1.29
CA ALA A 145 -8.36 14.39 2.53
C ALA A 145 -6.87 14.69 2.27
N THR A 146 -6.24 13.94 1.37
CA THR A 146 -4.85 14.18 0.95
C THR A 146 -4.69 15.53 0.24
N ALA A 147 -5.57 15.85 -0.72
CA ALA A 147 -5.57 17.12 -1.43
C ALA A 147 -5.74 18.30 -0.48
N MET A 148 -6.64 18.21 0.48
CA MET A 148 -6.85 19.25 1.51
C MET A 148 -5.61 19.41 2.40
N GLY A 149 -4.93 18.33 2.76
CA GLY A 149 -3.67 18.38 3.51
C GLY A 149 -2.56 19.10 2.73
N VAL A 150 -2.43 18.83 1.42
CA VAL A 150 -1.46 19.51 0.54
C VAL A 150 -1.80 21.00 0.40
N ILE A 151 -3.07 21.35 0.19
CA ILE A 151 -3.51 22.75 0.10
C ILE A 151 -3.23 23.48 1.41
N GLY A 152 -3.54 22.89 2.56
CA GLY A 152 -3.24 23.47 3.87
C GLY A 152 -1.75 23.71 4.06
N CYS A 153 -0.90 22.78 3.66
CA CYS A 153 0.56 22.92 3.72
C CYS A 153 1.06 24.05 2.80
N LEU A 154 0.55 24.15 1.58
CA LEU A 154 0.92 25.20 0.63
C LEU A 154 0.49 26.60 1.11
N LEU A 155 -0.72 26.74 1.65
CA LEU A 155 -1.20 28.01 2.23
C LEU A 155 -0.33 28.43 3.40
N TYR A 156 -0.04 27.51 4.33
CA TYR A 156 0.83 27.83 5.48
C TYR A 156 2.25 28.26 5.04
N THR A 157 2.82 27.61 4.04
CA THR A 157 4.17 27.95 3.55
C THR A 157 4.18 29.26 2.75
N SER A 158 3.10 29.60 2.05
CA SER A 158 2.98 30.89 1.35
C SER A 158 2.83 32.06 2.32
N ASP A 159 2.01 31.92 3.36
CA ASP A 159 1.86 32.95 4.40
C ASP A 159 3.17 33.18 5.18
N ALA A 160 3.90 32.10 5.50
CA ALA A 160 5.21 32.21 6.13
C ALA A 160 6.26 32.90 5.22
N ALA A 161 6.10 32.86 3.91
CA ALA A 161 6.96 33.58 2.97
C ALA A 161 6.64 35.08 2.95
N ASP A 162 5.40 35.48 3.17
CA ASP A 162 4.97 36.90 3.21
C ASP A 162 5.36 37.56 4.54
N GLU A 163 5.34 36.84 5.65
CA GLU A 163 5.77 37.39 6.98
C GLU A 163 7.28 37.76 7.05
N LYS A 164 8.11 37.22 6.15
CA LYS A 164 9.55 37.54 6.08
C LYS A 164 9.88 38.82 5.28
N ARG A 165 8.90 39.59 4.86
CA ARG A 165 9.08 40.82 4.06
C ARG A 165 9.06 42.13 4.86
N TRP A 166 9.22 42.06 6.20
CA TRP A 166 9.36 43.25 7.05
C TRP A 166 10.70 43.30 7.76
#